data_db043fd90203ab04218d4d05ed3b372f
#
_entry.id   db043fd90203ab04218d4d05ed3b372f
#
_cell.length_a   1.000
_cell.length_b   1.000
_cell.length_c   1.000
_cell.angle_alpha   90.00
_cell.angle_beta   90.00
_cell.angle_gamma   90.00
#
_symmetry.space_group_name_H-M   'P 1'
#
loop_
_entity.id
_entity.type
_entity.pdbx_description
1 polymer ?
#
loop_
_entity_poly.entity_id
_entity_poly.type
_entity_poly.pdbx_seq_one_letter_code
_entity_poly.pdbx_strand_id
1 'polypeptide(L)'
;MFEVEYKGANNVIFTTKIVKIAFDPALSLVGLKDNLGGQDIEILSEDRFAASNVTPRLLFSGPGEYEVGDVSLKGVAAWRHIDTETDVKKSTIYRLAIGGVRVVIIGNVAPKLSEAQLEEIGVVDVVVIPVGGGGYTLDATSAAHMVRQLEPKVVIPVHYADGALHYEVPQDDLSVFVSEMGVETVDAGPKWKVKGVTSLPEQLSIIIVARS
;
A
#
# COMPACT_ATOMS: atom_id res chain seq x y z
N MET A 1 15.28 10.49 -4.02
CA MET A 1 15.63 9.05 -3.91
C MET A 1 15.00 8.51 -2.64
N PHE A 2 14.32 7.39 -2.73
CA PHE A 2 13.73 6.69 -1.58
C PHE A 2 13.83 5.16 -1.74
N GLU A 3 13.62 4.45 -0.66
CA GLU A 3 13.57 2.98 -0.63
C GLU A 3 12.17 2.53 -0.21
N VAL A 4 11.71 1.40 -0.75
CA VAL A 4 10.46 0.73 -0.38
C VAL A 4 10.80 -0.65 0.18
N GLU A 5 10.26 -0.96 1.35
CA GLU A 5 10.34 -2.27 1.99
C GLU A 5 8.93 -2.82 2.22
N TYR A 6 8.74 -4.10 1.99
CA TYR A 6 7.51 -4.81 2.33
C TYR A 6 7.73 -5.66 3.60
N LYS A 7 6.82 -5.53 4.57
CA LYS A 7 6.95 -6.20 5.87
C LYS A 7 5.90 -7.28 6.12
N GLY A 8 4.87 -7.32 5.29
CA GLY A 8 3.76 -8.28 5.39
C GLY A 8 2.40 -7.59 5.45
N ALA A 9 1.33 -8.31 5.18
CA ALA A 9 -0.03 -7.78 5.07
C ALA A 9 -0.05 -6.52 4.19
N ASN A 10 -0.59 -5.40 4.67
CA ASN A 10 -0.53 -4.11 3.97
C ASN A 10 0.72 -3.29 4.33
N ASN A 11 1.55 -3.76 5.28
CA ASN A 11 2.65 -2.94 5.79
C ASN A 11 3.76 -2.77 4.76
N VAL A 12 3.91 -1.54 4.30
CA VAL A 12 5.04 -1.05 3.51
C VAL A 12 5.71 0.13 4.19
N ILE A 13 7.02 0.21 4.02
CA ILE A 13 7.84 1.27 4.59
C ILE A 13 8.50 2.05 3.45
N PHE A 14 8.34 3.35 3.48
CA PHE A 14 9.02 4.30 2.60
C PHE A 14 10.09 5.03 3.38
N THR A 15 11.34 4.91 2.95
CA THR A 15 12.47 5.57 3.62
C THR A 15 13.13 6.58 2.68
N THR A 16 13.15 7.84 3.07
CA THR A 16 13.94 8.90 2.43
C THR A 16 15.20 9.18 3.25
N LYS A 17 15.94 10.23 2.92
CA LYS A 17 17.06 10.70 3.76
C LYS A 17 16.60 11.40 5.05
N ILE A 18 15.35 11.85 5.10
CA ILE A 18 14.82 12.74 6.14
C ILE A 18 13.78 12.03 6.99
N VAL A 19 12.91 11.23 6.36
CA VAL A 19 11.78 10.58 7.03
C VAL A 19 11.68 9.10 6.69
N LYS A 20 11.09 8.35 7.61
CA LYS A 20 10.64 6.98 7.41
C LYS A 20 9.15 6.93 7.71
N ILE A 21 8.38 6.45 6.73
CA ILE A 21 6.93 6.36 6.78
C ILE A 21 6.52 4.90 6.76
N ALA A 22 5.78 4.45 7.77
CA ALA A 22 5.21 3.11 7.84
C ALA A 22 3.69 3.18 7.58
N PHE A 23 3.22 2.42 6.60
CA PHE A 23 1.81 2.26 6.29
C PHE A 23 1.27 0.99 6.94
N ASP A 24 0.16 1.08 7.69
CA ASP A 24 -0.54 -0.03 8.36
C ASP A 24 0.43 -0.97 9.13
N PRO A 25 1.18 -0.50 10.14
CA PRO A 25 2.29 -1.24 10.74
C PRO A 25 1.88 -2.30 11.77
N ALA A 26 0.59 -2.51 12.07
CA ALA A 26 0.10 -3.47 13.06
C ALA A 26 0.23 -4.92 12.57
N LEU A 27 1.45 -5.42 12.44
CA LEU A 27 1.73 -6.79 12.03
C LEU A 27 1.39 -7.84 13.10
N SER A 28 1.14 -7.41 14.33
CA SER A 28 0.61 -8.27 15.41
C SER A 28 -0.74 -8.89 15.05
N LEU A 29 -1.53 -8.24 14.20
CA LEU A 29 -2.79 -8.76 13.68
C LEU A 29 -2.62 -10.01 12.79
N VAL A 30 -1.43 -10.22 12.25
CA VAL A 30 -1.10 -11.37 11.39
C VAL A 30 0.02 -12.25 11.98
N GLY A 31 0.23 -12.17 13.28
CA GLY A 31 1.14 -13.06 14.01
C GLY A 31 2.61 -12.65 14.02
N LEU A 32 2.96 -11.47 13.51
CA LEU A 32 4.31 -10.92 13.58
C LEU A 32 4.39 -9.81 14.65
N LYS A 33 5.57 -9.22 14.83
CA LYS A 33 5.75 -8.03 15.66
C LYS A 33 5.45 -6.77 14.85
N ASP A 34 4.77 -5.82 15.49
CA ASP A 34 4.55 -4.51 14.91
C ASP A 34 5.89 -3.86 14.53
N ASN A 35 5.93 -3.21 13.38
CA ASN A 35 7.16 -2.68 12.80
C ASN A 35 7.11 -1.16 12.69
N LEU A 36 7.18 -0.50 13.83
CA LEU A 36 7.21 0.96 13.94
C LEU A 36 8.32 1.39 14.89
N GLY A 37 9.12 2.38 14.50
CA GLY A 37 10.10 3.05 15.36
C GLY A 37 9.55 4.35 15.94
N GLY A 38 9.99 4.77 17.13
CA GLY A 38 9.50 5.99 17.78
C GLY A 38 9.83 7.30 17.04
N GLN A 39 10.67 7.26 16.02
CA GLN A 39 10.95 8.40 15.15
C GLN A 39 10.24 8.30 13.79
N ASP A 40 9.51 7.21 13.57
CA ASP A 40 8.81 6.97 12.32
C ASP A 40 7.51 7.77 12.24
N ILE A 41 7.03 7.96 11.03
CA ILE A 41 5.72 8.50 10.72
C ILE A 41 4.82 7.32 10.41
N GLU A 42 3.68 7.29 11.07
CA GLU A 42 2.67 6.27 10.87
C GLU A 42 1.53 6.83 10.02
N ILE A 43 1.13 6.12 8.98
CA ILE A 43 -0.07 6.43 8.18
C ILE A 43 -0.99 5.21 8.17
N LEU A 44 -2.27 5.42 8.40
CA LEU A 44 -3.24 4.35 8.60
C LEU A 44 -4.36 4.42 7.57
N SER A 45 -4.59 3.32 6.85
CA SER A 45 -5.81 3.17 6.05
C SER A 45 -7.04 3.07 6.95
N GLU A 46 -6.91 2.45 8.11
CA GLU A 46 -7.92 2.31 9.16
C GLU A 46 -7.25 2.36 10.54
N ASP A 47 -7.91 2.93 11.54
CA ASP A 47 -7.37 3.08 12.90
C ASP A 47 -6.93 1.75 13.54
N ARG A 48 -7.56 0.64 13.17
CA ARG A 48 -7.23 -0.70 13.70
C ARG A 48 -5.84 -1.19 13.30
N PHE A 49 -5.21 -0.59 12.29
CA PHE A 49 -3.87 -0.95 11.84
C PHE A 49 -2.76 -0.15 12.52
N ALA A 50 -3.10 0.61 13.56
CA ALA A 50 -2.11 1.30 14.38
C ALA A 50 -1.20 0.32 15.12
N ALA A 51 0.11 0.58 15.08
CA ALA A 51 1.07 -0.20 15.85
C ALA A 51 0.87 0.00 17.36
N SER A 52 1.03 -1.07 18.12
CA SER A 52 0.89 -1.07 19.58
C SER A 52 2.23 -1.01 20.33
N ASN A 53 3.34 -1.19 19.63
CA ASN A 53 4.67 -1.36 20.23
C ASN A 53 5.34 -0.04 20.65
N VAL A 54 5.00 1.07 19.99
CA VAL A 54 5.61 2.38 20.27
C VAL A 54 4.69 3.51 19.79
N THR A 55 4.83 4.68 20.42
CA THR A 55 4.17 5.90 19.91
C THR A 55 4.99 6.49 18.76
N PRO A 56 4.40 6.71 17.57
CA PRO A 56 5.10 7.31 16.44
C PRO A 56 5.42 8.78 16.68
N ARG A 57 6.36 9.33 15.94
CA ARG A 57 6.64 10.77 15.91
C ARG A 57 5.43 11.55 15.41
N LEU A 58 4.77 11.07 14.36
CA LEU A 58 3.54 11.63 13.80
C LEU A 58 2.64 10.47 13.37
N LEU A 59 1.34 10.67 13.56
CA LEU A 59 0.29 9.75 13.13
C LEU A 59 -0.67 10.49 12.20
N PHE A 60 -0.93 9.92 11.03
CA PHE A 60 -1.97 10.37 10.11
C PHE A 60 -2.98 9.24 9.90
N SER A 61 -4.23 9.53 10.24
CA SER A 61 -5.37 8.64 10.05
C SER A 61 -6.51 9.44 9.44
N GLY A 62 -7.00 8.97 8.29
CA GLY A 62 -8.10 9.62 7.58
C GLY A 62 -7.66 10.63 6.50
N PRO A 63 -8.66 11.20 5.80
CA PRO A 63 -8.44 12.15 4.70
C PRO A 63 -7.80 13.46 5.19
N GLY A 64 -6.97 14.05 4.35
CA GLY A 64 -6.29 15.33 4.60
C GLY A 64 -5.08 15.53 3.72
N GLU A 65 -4.49 16.72 3.78
CA GLU A 65 -3.26 17.06 3.05
C GLU A 65 -2.21 17.56 4.03
N TYR A 66 -1.01 16.98 3.93
CA TYR A 66 0.09 17.22 4.87
C TYR A 66 1.42 17.28 4.13
N GLU A 67 2.37 17.98 4.72
CA GLU A 67 3.77 17.95 4.30
C GLU A 67 4.65 17.53 5.47
N VAL A 68 5.48 16.53 5.26
CA VAL A 68 6.36 15.99 6.29
C VAL A 68 7.75 15.72 5.71
N GLY A 69 8.72 16.54 6.13
CA GLY A 69 10.09 16.45 5.61
C GLY A 69 10.14 16.76 4.12
N ASP A 70 10.51 15.76 3.32
CA ASP A 70 10.59 15.80 1.86
C ASP A 70 9.44 15.03 1.15
N VAL A 71 8.33 14.82 1.87
CA VAL A 71 7.17 14.06 1.39
C VAL A 71 5.90 14.89 1.53
N SER A 72 5.15 15.05 0.43
CA SER A 72 3.76 15.51 0.49
C SER A 72 2.85 14.30 0.60
N LEU A 73 1.89 14.36 1.51
CA LEU A 73 0.94 13.28 1.83
C LEU A 73 -0.49 13.79 1.64
N LYS A 74 -1.29 13.06 0.87
CA LYS A 74 -2.73 13.28 0.73
C LYS A 74 -3.50 12.00 1.06
N GLY A 75 -4.45 12.09 1.99
CA GLY A 75 -5.42 11.04 2.27
C GLY A 75 -6.72 11.30 1.52
N VAL A 76 -7.19 10.32 0.77
CA VAL A 76 -8.46 10.33 0.02
C VAL A 76 -9.44 9.38 0.68
N ALA A 77 -10.64 9.89 0.99
CA ALA A 77 -11.69 9.09 1.63
C ALA A 77 -12.13 7.92 0.74
N ALA A 78 -12.22 6.74 1.33
CA ALA A 78 -12.66 5.54 0.63
C ALA A 78 -13.59 4.69 1.50
N TRP A 79 -14.31 3.78 0.85
CA TRP A 79 -15.05 2.72 1.55
C TRP A 79 -14.13 1.53 1.76
N ARG A 80 -14.20 0.94 2.96
CA ARG A 80 -13.50 -0.30 3.26
C ARG A 80 -14.09 -1.46 2.42
N HIS A 81 -13.27 -2.43 2.07
CA HIS A 81 -13.73 -3.70 1.51
C HIS A 81 -14.69 -4.40 2.48
N ILE A 82 -15.73 -5.04 1.95
CA ILE A 82 -16.84 -5.55 2.75
C ILE A 82 -16.44 -6.83 3.48
N ASP A 83 -16.53 -6.79 4.80
CA ASP A 83 -16.45 -7.95 5.68
C ASP A 83 -17.70 -8.14 6.55
N THR A 84 -18.44 -7.07 6.87
CA THR A 84 -19.70 -7.14 7.63
C THR A 84 -20.64 -6.01 7.24
N GLU A 85 -21.96 -6.16 7.47
CA GLU A 85 -22.99 -5.18 7.07
C GLU A 85 -23.21 -4.05 8.08
N THR A 86 -22.63 -4.10 9.28
CA THR A 86 -23.10 -3.34 10.44
C THR A 86 -22.33 -2.04 10.75
N ASP A 87 -21.18 -1.78 10.15
CA ASP A 87 -20.38 -0.60 10.48
C ASP A 87 -20.20 0.39 9.34
N VAL A 88 -20.02 1.68 9.68
CA VAL A 88 -19.61 2.72 8.74
C VAL A 88 -18.18 2.42 8.30
N LYS A 89 -18.04 1.79 7.17
CA LYS A 89 -16.80 1.23 6.65
C LYS A 89 -16.00 2.32 5.96
N LYS A 90 -15.16 3.00 6.74
CA LYS A 90 -14.26 4.04 6.22
C LYS A 90 -12.85 3.47 6.10
N SER A 91 -12.21 3.78 5.00
CA SER A 91 -10.80 3.55 4.77
C SER A 91 -10.20 4.80 4.11
N THR A 92 -8.89 4.88 4.04
CA THR A 92 -8.18 6.00 3.42
C THR A 92 -7.16 5.48 2.43
N ILE A 93 -7.25 5.96 1.19
CA ILE A 93 -6.21 5.80 0.18
C ILE A 93 -5.19 6.91 0.41
N TYR A 94 -3.91 6.59 0.42
CA TYR A 94 -2.88 7.62 0.56
C TYR A 94 -2.11 7.81 -0.75
N ARG A 95 -1.92 9.08 -1.11
CA ARG A 95 -1.04 9.51 -2.17
C ARG A 95 0.16 10.23 -1.57
N LEU A 96 1.35 9.71 -1.85
CA LEU A 96 2.61 10.31 -1.44
C LEU A 96 3.34 10.87 -2.66
N ALA A 97 3.84 12.09 -2.57
CA ALA A 97 4.81 12.62 -3.53
C ALA A 97 6.20 12.61 -2.90
N ILE A 98 7.08 11.75 -3.41
CA ILE A 98 8.42 11.50 -2.87
C ILE A 98 9.45 11.62 -3.99
N GLY A 99 10.32 12.64 -3.93
CA GLY A 99 11.34 12.83 -4.95
C GLY A 99 10.81 12.98 -6.38
N GLY A 100 9.62 13.56 -6.53
CA GLY A 100 8.92 13.75 -7.80
C GLY A 100 8.11 12.53 -8.27
N VAL A 101 8.18 11.39 -7.56
CA VAL A 101 7.39 10.17 -7.85
C VAL A 101 6.08 10.20 -7.07
N ARG A 102 4.96 9.91 -7.74
CA ARG A 102 3.62 9.87 -7.15
C ARG A 102 3.27 8.42 -6.84
N VAL A 103 3.32 8.09 -5.55
CA VAL A 103 3.00 6.76 -5.02
C VAL A 103 1.60 6.77 -4.45
N VAL A 104 0.77 5.82 -4.84
CA VAL A 104 -0.56 5.60 -4.25
C VAL A 104 -0.58 4.28 -3.50
N ILE A 105 -1.11 4.30 -2.28
CA ILE A 105 -1.24 3.12 -1.43
C ILE A 105 -2.73 2.89 -1.21
N ILE A 106 -3.22 1.76 -1.73
CA ILE A 106 -4.65 1.47 -1.78
C ILE A 106 -5.19 0.99 -0.43
N GLY A 107 -4.46 0.17 0.29
CA GLY A 107 -4.97 -0.42 1.54
C GLY A 107 -6.20 -1.32 1.33
N ASN A 108 -6.99 -1.48 2.38
CA ASN A 108 -8.16 -2.36 2.37
C ASN A 108 -9.43 -1.61 1.93
N VAL A 109 -9.57 -1.31 0.64
CA VAL A 109 -10.68 -0.52 0.09
C VAL A 109 -11.61 -1.35 -0.79
N ALA A 110 -12.83 -0.85 -0.99
CA ALA A 110 -13.80 -1.44 -1.90
C ALA A 110 -13.26 -1.47 -3.34
N PRO A 111 -13.62 -2.50 -4.15
CA PRO A 111 -12.99 -2.76 -5.45
C PRO A 111 -13.28 -1.72 -6.54
N LYS A 112 -14.15 -0.76 -6.26
CA LYS A 112 -14.55 0.26 -7.24
C LYS A 112 -14.28 1.66 -6.71
N LEU A 113 -13.42 2.41 -7.40
CA LEU A 113 -13.21 3.84 -7.17
C LEU A 113 -14.25 4.67 -7.92
N SER A 114 -14.75 5.73 -7.29
CA SER A 114 -15.60 6.73 -7.94
C SER A 114 -14.75 7.68 -8.80
N GLU A 115 -15.40 8.38 -9.74
CA GLU A 115 -14.74 9.42 -10.56
C GLU A 115 -14.11 10.50 -9.67
N ALA A 116 -14.80 10.93 -8.61
CA ALA A 116 -14.27 11.90 -7.66
C ALA A 116 -12.99 11.41 -6.95
N GLN A 117 -12.94 10.13 -6.55
CA GLN A 117 -11.73 9.55 -5.97
C GLN A 117 -10.59 9.47 -6.98
N LEU A 118 -10.87 9.08 -8.23
CA LEU A 118 -9.87 9.06 -9.30
C LEU A 118 -9.32 10.46 -9.58
N GLU A 119 -10.19 11.49 -9.59
CA GLU A 119 -9.79 12.89 -9.75
C GLU A 119 -8.90 13.35 -8.56
N GLU A 120 -9.28 13.02 -7.33
CA GLU A 120 -8.50 13.36 -6.14
C GLU A 120 -7.14 12.66 -6.08
N ILE A 121 -7.08 11.39 -6.50
CA ILE A 121 -5.84 10.61 -6.62
C ILE A 121 -4.95 11.21 -7.71
N GLY A 122 -5.54 11.54 -8.87
CA GLY A 122 -4.84 12.10 -10.02
C GLY A 122 -3.84 11.12 -10.63
N VAL A 123 -2.77 11.64 -11.21
CA VAL A 123 -1.76 10.83 -11.91
C VAL A 123 -0.93 10.00 -10.93
N VAL A 124 -0.75 8.73 -11.27
CA VAL A 124 -0.04 7.73 -10.45
C VAL A 124 1.19 7.20 -11.18
N ASP A 125 2.35 7.18 -10.53
CA ASP A 125 3.55 6.55 -11.06
C ASP A 125 3.73 5.13 -10.50
N VAL A 126 3.43 4.97 -9.21
CA VAL A 126 3.57 3.70 -8.48
C VAL A 126 2.29 3.44 -7.69
N VAL A 127 1.73 2.25 -7.77
CA VAL A 127 0.64 1.82 -6.90
C VAL A 127 1.08 0.65 -6.02
N VAL A 128 0.80 0.74 -4.73
CA VAL A 128 0.89 -0.36 -3.77
C VAL A 128 -0.53 -0.85 -3.53
N ILE A 129 -0.78 -2.13 -3.80
CA ILE A 129 -2.14 -2.67 -3.84
C ILE A 129 -2.23 -4.07 -3.25
N PRO A 130 -3.21 -4.35 -2.36
CA PRO A 130 -3.47 -5.69 -1.87
C PRO A 130 -4.08 -6.57 -2.97
N VAL A 131 -3.70 -7.85 -3.01
CA VAL A 131 -4.08 -8.76 -4.09
C VAL A 131 -4.55 -10.15 -3.64
N GLY A 132 -4.61 -10.41 -2.33
CA GLY A 132 -4.84 -11.75 -1.79
C GLY A 132 -6.29 -12.18 -1.68
N GLY A 133 -7.26 -11.29 -1.81
CA GLY A 133 -8.69 -11.63 -1.80
C GLY A 133 -9.22 -12.06 -0.43
N GLY A 134 -9.86 -13.23 -0.39
CA GLY A 134 -10.43 -13.79 0.83
C GLY A 134 -11.67 -13.06 1.37
N GLY A 135 -12.23 -12.09 0.62
CA GLY A 135 -13.38 -11.26 1.03
C GLY A 135 -13.00 -10.07 1.93
N TYR A 136 -11.75 -9.98 2.40
CA TYR A 136 -11.26 -8.90 3.27
C TYR A 136 -10.45 -7.85 2.52
N THR A 137 -9.92 -8.21 1.36
CA THR A 137 -9.15 -7.31 0.51
C THR A 137 -9.43 -7.59 -0.96
N LEU A 138 -8.86 -6.80 -1.86
CA LEU A 138 -9.04 -7.00 -3.29
C LEU A 138 -8.53 -8.37 -3.71
N ASP A 139 -9.35 -9.08 -4.50
CA ASP A 139 -8.90 -10.25 -5.24
C ASP A 139 -8.07 -9.83 -6.46
N ALA A 140 -7.42 -10.78 -7.11
CA ALA A 140 -6.55 -10.55 -8.26
C ALA A 140 -7.26 -9.79 -9.40
N THR A 141 -8.51 -10.14 -9.70
CA THR A 141 -9.29 -9.51 -10.78
C THR A 141 -9.68 -8.07 -10.44
N SER A 142 -10.15 -7.83 -9.22
CA SER A 142 -10.50 -6.49 -8.74
C SER A 142 -9.27 -5.59 -8.65
N ALA A 143 -8.14 -6.11 -8.16
CA ALA A 143 -6.87 -5.40 -8.11
C ALA A 143 -6.38 -5.04 -9.51
N ALA A 144 -6.40 -5.98 -10.46
CA ALA A 144 -6.03 -5.73 -11.84
C ALA A 144 -6.93 -4.68 -12.53
N HIS A 145 -8.25 -4.72 -12.24
CA HIS A 145 -9.17 -3.69 -12.73
C HIS A 145 -8.81 -2.30 -12.19
N MET A 146 -8.52 -2.18 -10.90
CA MET A 146 -8.12 -0.91 -10.27
C MET A 146 -6.79 -0.39 -10.82
N VAL A 147 -5.80 -1.28 -11.05
CA VAL A 147 -4.55 -0.91 -11.70
C VAL A 147 -4.79 -0.32 -13.10
N ARG A 148 -5.69 -0.93 -13.88
CA ARG A 148 -6.05 -0.42 -15.23
C ARG A 148 -6.75 0.94 -15.18
N GLN A 149 -7.49 1.26 -14.09
CA GLN A 149 -8.09 2.59 -13.91
C GLN A 149 -7.06 3.65 -13.49
N LEU A 150 -6.06 3.27 -12.69
CA LEU A 150 -5.04 4.19 -12.18
C LEU A 150 -3.88 4.41 -13.15
N GLU A 151 -3.70 3.53 -14.12
CA GLU A 151 -2.66 3.57 -15.16
C GLU A 151 -1.24 3.87 -14.62
N PRO A 152 -0.75 3.17 -13.58
CA PRO A 152 0.58 3.41 -13.03
C PRO A 152 1.66 2.85 -13.97
N LYS A 153 2.92 3.26 -13.73
CA LYS A 153 4.09 2.60 -14.35
C LYS A 153 4.54 1.36 -13.58
N VAL A 154 4.31 1.36 -12.27
CA VAL A 154 4.74 0.30 -11.37
C VAL A 154 3.61 -0.13 -10.46
N VAL A 155 3.46 -1.43 -10.30
CA VAL A 155 2.59 -2.06 -9.30
C VAL A 155 3.45 -2.80 -8.28
N ILE A 156 3.24 -2.55 -7.00
CA ILE A 156 3.80 -3.30 -5.89
C ILE A 156 2.65 -4.08 -5.23
N PRO A 157 2.53 -5.38 -5.47
CA PRO A 157 1.52 -6.21 -4.84
C PRO A 157 1.87 -6.46 -3.38
N VAL A 158 0.85 -6.40 -2.51
CA VAL A 158 0.94 -6.67 -1.08
C VAL A 158 -0.23 -7.55 -0.63
N HIS A 159 -0.26 -7.97 0.63
CA HIS A 159 -1.38 -8.70 1.24
C HIS A 159 -1.81 -9.93 0.43
N TYR A 160 -0.89 -10.81 0.14
CA TYR A 160 -1.08 -12.11 -0.50
C TYR A 160 -0.63 -13.24 0.44
N ALA A 161 -0.89 -14.50 0.07
CA ALA A 161 -0.49 -15.66 0.86
C ALA A 161 1.00 -15.66 1.18
N ASP A 162 1.32 -15.77 2.46
CA ASP A 162 2.70 -15.90 2.97
C ASP A 162 2.65 -16.86 4.16
N GLY A 163 3.42 -17.95 4.09
CA GLY A 163 3.40 -19.01 5.11
C GLY A 163 3.84 -18.58 6.51
N ALA A 164 4.42 -17.39 6.68
CA ALA A 164 4.77 -16.82 7.98
C ALA A 164 3.70 -15.88 8.55
N LEU A 165 2.63 -15.58 7.79
CA LEU A 165 1.55 -14.70 8.21
C LEU A 165 0.28 -15.52 8.52
N HIS A 166 -0.36 -15.18 9.62
CA HIS A 166 -1.61 -15.80 10.07
C HIS A 166 -2.78 -14.89 9.78
N TYR A 167 -3.29 -14.93 8.56
CA TYR A 167 -4.49 -14.18 8.18
C TYR A 167 -5.76 -14.84 8.75
N GLU A 168 -6.78 -14.05 9.08
CA GLU A 168 -8.09 -14.56 9.53
C GLU A 168 -8.79 -15.41 8.46
N VAL A 169 -8.57 -15.09 7.19
CA VAL A 169 -9.08 -15.82 6.03
C VAL A 169 -7.94 -16.16 5.09
N PRO A 170 -8.00 -17.30 4.39
CA PRO A 170 -6.99 -17.66 3.40
C PRO A 170 -6.84 -16.57 2.35
N GLN A 171 -5.59 -16.28 1.99
CA GLN A 171 -5.25 -15.36 0.91
C GLN A 171 -4.79 -16.13 -0.32
N ASP A 172 -5.04 -15.59 -1.50
CA ASP A 172 -4.53 -16.13 -2.75
C ASP A 172 -3.02 -15.91 -2.87
N ASP A 173 -2.37 -16.82 -3.59
CA ASP A 173 -0.95 -16.71 -3.92
C ASP A 173 -0.71 -15.53 -4.88
N LEU A 174 0.45 -14.89 -4.76
CA LEU A 174 0.88 -13.79 -5.62
C LEU A 174 0.83 -14.13 -7.11
N SER A 175 1.09 -15.39 -7.47
CA SER A 175 1.06 -15.88 -8.85
C SER A 175 -0.30 -15.72 -9.52
N VAL A 176 -1.40 -15.72 -8.76
CA VAL A 176 -2.76 -15.49 -9.29
C VAL A 176 -2.86 -14.07 -9.85
N PHE A 177 -2.42 -13.07 -9.09
CA PHE A 177 -2.40 -11.68 -9.54
C PHE A 177 -1.42 -11.45 -10.70
N VAL A 178 -0.21 -12.01 -10.62
CA VAL A 178 0.78 -11.91 -11.70
C VAL A 178 0.23 -12.47 -13.01
N SER A 179 -0.46 -13.61 -12.95
CA SER A 179 -1.11 -14.22 -14.12
C SER A 179 -2.24 -13.37 -14.68
N GLU A 180 -3.07 -12.76 -13.81
CA GLU A 180 -4.19 -11.88 -14.20
C GLU A 180 -3.69 -10.59 -14.88
N MET A 181 -2.57 -10.06 -14.44
CA MET A 181 -1.96 -8.86 -15.02
C MET A 181 -1.28 -9.11 -16.34
N GLY A 182 -0.57 -10.23 -16.49
CA GLY A 182 0.12 -10.62 -17.72
C GLY A 182 1.20 -9.63 -18.17
N VAL A 183 1.83 -8.89 -17.25
CA VAL A 183 2.87 -7.89 -17.52
C VAL A 183 4.22 -8.32 -16.95
N GLU A 184 5.29 -7.61 -17.34
CA GLU A 184 6.64 -7.88 -16.85
C GLU A 184 6.69 -7.84 -15.32
N THR A 185 7.40 -8.79 -14.74
CA THR A 185 7.60 -8.93 -13.30
C THR A 185 9.09 -8.87 -12.98
N VAL A 186 9.46 -7.99 -12.06
CA VAL A 186 10.85 -7.79 -11.63
C VAL A 186 10.95 -8.07 -10.13
N ASP A 187 11.86 -8.95 -9.75
CA ASP A 187 12.20 -9.18 -8.34
C ASP A 187 13.20 -8.11 -7.87
N ALA A 188 12.77 -7.29 -6.93
CA ALA A 188 13.59 -6.24 -6.34
C ALA A 188 14.36 -6.70 -5.08
N GLY A 189 14.18 -7.95 -4.66
CA GLY A 189 14.69 -8.45 -3.39
C GLY A 189 14.04 -7.75 -2.18
N PRO A 190 14.72 -7.64 -1.03
CA PRO A 190 14.12 -7.12 0.20
C PRO A 190 13.87 -5.60 0.19
N LYS A 191 14.41 -4.86 -0.79
CA LYS A 191 14.30 -3.41 -0.89
C LYS A 191 14.30 -2.94 -2.34
N TRP A 192 13.29 -2.18 -2.69
CA TRP A 192 13.26 -1.48 -3.97
C TRP A 192 13.75 -0.04 -3.84
N LYS A 193 14.79 0.32 -4.62
CA LYS A 193 15.41 1.66 -4.58
C LYS A 193 14.95 2.49 -5.77
N VAL A 194 14.32 3.62 -5.49
CA VAL A 194 13.82 4.57 -6.49
C VAL A 194 14.67 5.82 -6.50
N LYS A 195 15.34 6.09 -7.60
CA LYS A 195 16.20 7.28 -7.75
C LYS A 195 15.41 8.53 -8.14
N GLY A 196 14.24 8.35 -8.76
CA GLY A 196 13.32 9.38 -9.24
C GLY A 196 12.47 8.86 -10.40
N VAL A 197 11.65 9.72 -10.99
CA VAL A 197 10.72 9.36 -12.07
C VAL A 197 11.41 8.71 -13.27
N THR A 198 12.60 9.18 -13.61
CA THR A 198 13.39 8.66 -14.76
C THR A 198 13.96 7.26 -14.53
N SER A 199 13.93 6.76 -13.29
CA SER A 199 14.35 5.39 -12.97
C SER A 199 13.22 4.38 -12.99
N LEU A 200 11.98 4.82 -13.22
CA LEU A 200 10.83 3.94 -13.37
C LEU A 200 10.80 3.31 -14.77
N PRO A 201 10.23 2.12 -14.92
CA PRO A 201 10.07 1.50 -16.23
C PRO A 201 9.20 2.36 -17.15
N GLU A 202 9.42 2.22 -18.46
CA GLU A 202 8.59 2.91 -19.47
C GLU A 202 7.22 2.24 -19.64
N GLN A 203 7.18 0.91 -19.48
CA GLN A 203 5.97 0.12 -19.54
C GLN A 203 5.54 -0.34 -18.14
N LEU A 204 4.24 -0.57 -17.97
CA LEU A 204 3.69 -1.12 -16.74
C LEU A 204 4.42 -2.41 -16.35
N SER A 205 4.95 -2.44 -15.14
CA SER A 205 5.68 -3.59 -14.60
C SER A 205 5.27 -3.85 -13.15
N ILE A 206 5.27 -5.13 -12.76
CA ILE A 206 5.10 -5.55 -11.38
C ILE A 206 6.48 -5.62 -10.72
N ILE A 207 6.66 -4.90 -9.62
CA ILE A 207 7.87 -4.97 -8.80
C ILE A 207 7.55 -5.78 -7.55
N ILE A 208 8.14 -6.96 -7.43
CA ILE A 208 8.01 -7.80 -6.23
C ILE A 208 9.10 -7.38 -5.26
N VAL A 209 8.66 -6.86 -4.10
CA VAL A 209 9.53 -6.57 -2.96
C VAL A 209 9.38 -7.73 -1.99
N ALA A 210 10.44 -8.50 -1.78
CA ALA A 210 10.41 -9.61 -0.85
C ALA A 210 10.16 -9.11 0.59
N ARG A 211 9.34 -9.82 1.35
CA ARG A 211 9.10 -9.51 2.76
C ARG A 211 10.41 -9.62 3.55
N SER A 212 10.70 -8.64 4.38
CA SER A 212 11.96 -8.52 5.11
C SER A 212 11.75 -8.19 6.62
#